data_4fa4642374292d154e83db98edd0670c
#
_entry.id   4fa4642374292d154e83db98edd0670c
#
_cell.length_a   1.000
_cell.length_b   1.000
_cell.length_c   1.000
_cell.angle_alpha   90.00
_cell.angle_beta   90.00
_cell.angle_gamma   90.00
#
_symmetry.space_group_name_H-M   'P 1'
#
loop_
_entity.id
_entity.type
_entity.pdbx_description
1 polymer ?
#
loop_
_entity_poly.entity_id
_entity_poly.type
_entity_poly.pdbx_seq_one_letter_code
_entity_poly.pdbx_strand_id
1 'polypeptide(L)'
;MTYISITKNIFKIMKKVVLFLAMCLLTFPVKADEGMWFLMFIERLNHRDMEKMGLQLTAEEIYSINNHSLKDAVVQFNGGCTAEIVSKEGLVLTNHHCGYNAIAELSTAEQNYLKDGFWAKDKTAELKPKSLYVRFFVRMDDVSKRILSKVNDKMTEEERNKVIQQEIALIEKENNEGGKYTVSVRPFFQGN
;
A
#
# COMPACT_ATOMS: atom_id res chain seq x y z
N MET A 1 -4.63 -44.93 54.04
CA MET A 1 -3.76 -43.90 53.40
C MET A 1 -3.78 -43.88 51.88
N THR A 2 -4.34 -44.85 51.20
CA THR A 2 -4.30 -45.03 49.73
C THR A 2 -5.31 -44.17 48.93
N TYR A 3 -6.47 -43.86 49.52
CA TYR A 3 -7.56 -43.13 48.83
C TYR A 3 -7.24 -41.67 48.53
N ILE A 4 -6.53 -40.99 49.43
CA ILE A 4 -6.16 -39.57 49.28
C ILE A 4 -5.07 -39.39 48.18
N SER A 5 -4.25 -40.40 47.92
CA SER A 5 -3.22 -40.34 46.88
C SER A 5 -3.81 -40.48 45.48
N ILE A 6 -4.84 -41.31 45.32
CA ILE A 6 -5.53 -41.55 44.05
C ILE A 6 -6.29 -40.28 43.60
N THR A 7 -7.01 -39.64 44.52
CA THR A 7 -7.77 -38.41 44.22
C THR A 7 -6.86 -37.25 43.85
N LYS A 8 -5.69 -37.10 44.45
CA LYS A 8 -4.68 -36.07 44.08
C LYS A 8 -4.11 -36.29 42.68
N ASN A 9 -3.90 -37.53 42.29
CA ASN A 9 -3.40 -37.86 40.95
C ASN A 9 -4.46 -37.61 39.87
N ILE A 10 -5.71 -38.00 40.10
CA ILE A 10 -6.82 -37.73 39.19
C ILE A 10 -6.99 -36.20 38.99
N PHE A 11 -6.93 -35.42 40.04
CA PHE A 11 -7.03 -33.94 39.95
C PHE A 11 -5.88 -33.30 39.19
N LYS A 12 -4.64 -33.84 39.31
CA LYS A 12 -3.50 -33.40 38.50
C LYS A 12 -3.67 -33.71 37.02
N ILE A 13 -4.18 -34.90 36.71
CA ILE A 13 -4.45 -35.32 35.32
C ILE A 13 -5.56 -34.46 34.71
N MET A 14 -6.66 -34.24 35.45
CA MET A 14 -7.73 -33.36 35.00
C MET A 14 -7.23 -31.93 34.68
N LYS A 15 -6.41 -31.35 35.55
CA LYS A 15 -5.81 -30.04 35.28
C LYS A 15 -4.97 -30.02 34.00
N LYS A 16 -4.18 -31.06 33.74
CA LYS A 16 -3.39 -31.16 32.52
C LYS A 16 -4.26 -31.32 31.28
N VAL A 17 -5.32 -32.11 31.36
CA VAL A 17 -6.29 -32.28 30.27
C VAL A 17 -7.05 -31.02 29.99
N VAL A 18 -7.52 -30.30 31.00
CA VAL A 18 -8.18 -28.99 30.84
C VAL A 18 -7.22 -27.96 30.25
N LEU A 19 -5.96 -27.91 30.68
CA LEU A 19 -4.95 -27.00 30.14
C LEU A 19 -4.64 -27.34 28.68
N PHE A 20 -4.55 -28.61 28.34
CA PHE A 20 -4.34 -29.08 26.96
C PHE A 20 -5.52 -28.74 26.05
N LEU A 21 -6.76 -28.96 26.51
CA LEU A 21 -7.98 -28.58 25.81
C LEU A 21 -8.07 -27.06 25.63
N ALA A 22 -7.73 -26.28 26.66
CA ALA A 22 -7.68 -24.83 26.55
C ALA A 22 -6.62 -24.35 25.54
N MET A 23 -5.45 -25.01 25.51
CA MET A 23 -4.40 -24.70 24.52
C MET A 23 -4.81 -25.07 23.08
N CYS A 24 -5.54 -26.19 22.90
CA CYS A 24 -6.10 -26.55 21.59
C CYS A 24 -7.18 -25.55 21.13
N LEU A 25 -7.96 -24.96 22.04
CA LEU A 25 -8.94 -23.90 21.71
C LEU A 25 -8.28 -22.58 21.25
N LEU A 26 -7.03 -22.33 21.63
CA LEU A 26 -6.27 -21.15 21.21
C LEU A 26 -5.62 -21.31 19.83
N THR A 27 -5.65 -22.50 19.24
CA THR A 27 -5.04 -22.78 17.92
C THR A 27 -6.04 -22.71 16.75
N PHE A 28 -7.19 -22.07 16.93
CA PHE A 28 -8.07 -21.81 15.79
C PHE A 28 -7.33 -20.93 14.78
N PRO A 29 -7.24 -21.34 13.52
CA PRO A 29 -6.63 -20.51 12.49
C PRO A 29 -7.45 -19.24 12.35
N VAL A 30 -6.90 -18.12 12.80
CA VAL A 30 -7.44 -16.80 12.50
C VAL A 30 -7.17 -16.58 11.03
N LYS A 31 -8.23 -16.58 10.20
CA LYS A 31 -8.13 -16.13 8.83
C LYS A 31 -7.92 -14.62 8.87
N ALA A 32 -6.75 -14.18 8.51
CA ALA A 32 -6.47 -12.79 8.21
C ALA A 32 -6.56 -12.62 6.69
N ASP A 33 -7.17 -11.54 6.25
CA ASP A 33 -7.16 -11.18 4.85
C ASP A 33 -5.76 -10.72 4.45
N GLU A 34 -5.31 -11.17 3.29
CA GLU A 34 -4.05 -10.71 2.71
C GLU A 34 -4.21 -9.27 2.21
N GLY A 35 -3.12 -8.54 2.16
CA GLY A 35 -3.10 -7.14 1.74
C GLY A 35 -2.24 -6.92 0.50
N MET A 36 -2.19 -5.66 0.04
CA MET A 36 -1.35 -5.19 -1.06
C MET A 36 -1.65 -5.85 -2.41
N TRP A 37 -2.92 -5.99 -2.73
CA TRP A 37 -3.37 -6.49 -4.01
C TRP A 37 -3.09 -5.47 -5.13
N PHE A 38 -2.73 -5.99 -6.32
CA PHE A 38 -2.57 -5.15 -7.51
C PHE A 38 -3.91 -4.63 -8.00
N LEU A 39 -4.08 -3.32 -8.05
CA LEU A 39 -5.32 -2.69 -8.50
C LEU A 39 -5.71 -3.11 -9.92
N MET A 40 -4.74 -3.30 -10.82
CA MET A 40 -4.99 -3.79 -12.19
C MET A 40 -5.62 -5.19 -12.24
N PHE A 41 -5.54 -5.95 -11.16
CA PHE A 41 -6.11 -7.29 -11.06
C PHE A 41 -7.26 -7.38 -10.07
N ILE A 42 -7.78 -6.26 -9.55
CA ILE A 42 -8.76 -6.24 -8.48
C ILE A 42 -10.01 -7.05 -8.82
N GLU A 43 -10.53 -6.95 -10.04
CA GLU A 43 -11.69 -7.70 -10.50
C GLU A 43 -11.48 -9.22 -10.39
N ARG A 44 -10.29 -9.68 -10.75
CA ARG A 44 -9.97 -11.11 -10.79
C ARG A 44 -9.58 -11.67 -9.42
N LEU A 45 -8.91 -10.88 -8.58
CA LEU A 45 -8.30 -11.39 -7.36
C LEU A 45 -9.24 -11.31 -6.16
N ASN A 46 -9.76 -10.13 -5.85
CA ASN A 46 -10.39 -9.93 -4.55
C ASN A 46 -11.67 -9.08 -4.55
N HIS A 47 -12.09 -8.52 -5.68
CA HIS A 47 -13.31 -7.71 -5.76
C HIS A 47 -14.54 -8.46 -5.22
N ARG A 48 -14.70 -9.73 -5.60
CA ARG A 48 -15.80 -10.59 -5.15
C ARG A 48 -15.86 -10.79 -3.63
N ASP A 49 -14.71 -10.86 -2.98
CA ASP A 49 -14.65 -11.00 -1.52
C ASP A 49 -14.92 -9.66 -0.84
N MET A 50 -14.49 -8.56 -1.43
CA MET A 50 -14.84 -7.21 -0.98
C MET A 50 -16.35 -6.93 -1.09
N GLU A 51 -17.02 -7.40 -2.16
CA GLU A 51 -18.49 -7.33 -2.30
C GLU A 51 -19.21 -8.08 -1.17
N LYS A 52 -18.73 -9.28 -0.80
CA LYS A 52 -19.29 -10.03 0.34
C LYS A 52 -19.13 -9.30 1.66
N MET A 53 -18.13 -8.44 1.78
CA MET A 53 -17.88 -7.59 2.95
C MET A 53 -18.68 -6.28 2.89
N GLY A 54 -19.43 -6.03 1.83
CA GLY A 54 -20.31 -4.87 1.67
C GLY A 54 -19.81 -3.80 0.71
N LEU A 55 -18.75 -4.04 -0.05
CA LEU A 55 -18.32 -3.11 -1.10
C LEU A 55 -19.43 -3.00 -2.17
N GLN A 56 -19.77 -1.76 -2.53
CA GLN A 56 -20.78 -1.45 -3.56
C GLN A 56 -20.15 -0.90 -4.84
N LEU A 57 -18.86 -0.56 -4.82
CA LEU A 57 -18.15 -0.08 -6.00
C LEU A 57 -17.79 -1.27 -6.90
N THR A 58 -17.94 -1.07 -8.19
CA THR A 58 -17.43 -1.99 -9.20
C THR A 58 -15.90 -1.95 -9.27
N ALA A 59 -15.28 -2.98 -9.82
CA ALA A 59 -13.85 -3.00 -10.03
C ALA A 59 -13.38 -1.83 -10.92
N GLU A 60 -14.18 -1.44 -11.92
CA GLU A 60 -13.88 -0.32 -12.82
C GLU A 60 -14.00 1.04 -12.11
N GLU A 61 -14.96 1.21 -11.21
CA GLU A 61 -15.05 2.43 -10.37
C GLU A 61 -13.88 2.58 -9.41
N ILE A 62 -13.23 1.48 -9.03
CA ILE A 62 -12.02 1.51 -8.19
C ILE A 62 -10.79 1.78 -9.05
N TYR A 63 -10.62 1.06 -10.15
CA TYR A 63 -9.48 1.18 -11.05
C TYR A 63 -9.91 1.07 -12.50
N SER A 64 -9.76 2.16 -13.24
CA SER A 64 -9.92 2.19 -14.70
C SER A 64 -8.77 2.95 -15.34
N ILE A 65 -8.33 2.49 -16.52
CA ILE A 65 -7.37 3.20 -17.38
C ILE A 65 -8.12 4.15 -18.32
N ASN A 66 -9.34 3.78 -18.71
CA ASN A 66 -10.09 4.47 -19.74
C ASN A 66 -11.11 5.48 -19.18
N ASN A 67 -11.58 5.27 -17.95
CA ASN A 67 -12.59 6.08 -17.29
C ASN A 67 -12.07 6.64 -15.98
N HIS A 68 -12.73 7.68 -15.47
CA HIS A 68 -12.46 8.17 -14.12
C HIS A 68 -12.80 7.10 -13.09
N SER A 69 -11.93 6.94 -12.12
CA SER A 69 -12.07 5.95 -11.06
C SER A 69 -11.49 6.45 -9.74
N LEU A 70 -11.71 5.72 -8.67
CA LEU A 70 -11.20 6.07 -7.33
C LEU A 70 -9.68 6.27 -7.32
N LYS A 71 -8.93 5.54 -8.18
CA LYS A 71 -7.47 5.70 -8.30
C LYS A 71 -7.05 7.14 -8.63
N ASP A 72 -7.90 7.91 -9.32
CA ASP A 72 -7.56 9.29 -9.74
C ASP A 72 -7.65 10.29 -8.58
N ALA A 73 -8.38 9.93 -7.52
CA ALA A 73 -8.46 10.72 -6.30
C ALA A 73 -7.31 10.44 -5.33
N VAL A 74 -6.69 9.27 -5.41
CA VAL A 74 -5.58 8.87 -4.54
C VAL A 74 -4.25 9.21 -5.19
N VAL A 75 -3.43 10.00 -4.51
CA VAL A 75 -2.17 10.51 -5.05
C VAL A 75 -0.98 10.20 -4.15
N GLN A 76 0.20 10.11 -4.74
CA GLN A 76 1.43 10.14 -3.98
C GLN A 76 1.75 11.58 -3.59
N PHE A 77 1.85 11.82 -2.29
CA PHE A 77 2.14 13.13 -1.72
C PHE A 77 3.62 13.24 -1.37
N ASN A 78 4.28 14.23 -1.93
CA ASN A 78 5.70 14.56 -1.68
C ASN A 78 6.67 13.35 -1.74
N GLY A 79 6.39 12.40 -2.61
CA GLY A 79 7.27 11.26 -2.91
C GLY A 79 7.25 10.08 -1.92
N GLY A 80 6.62 10.22 -0.76
CA GLY A 80 6.66 9.18 0.27
C GLY A 80 5.32 8.88 0.96
N CYS A 81 4.38 9.81 0.89
CA CYS A 81 3.06 9.66 1.52
C CYS A 81 1.94 9.43 0.52
N THR A 82 0.79 9.04 1.02
CA THR A 82 -0.48 9.01 0.29
C THR A 82 -1.33 10.20 0.71
N ALA A 83 -2.10 10.74 -0.22
CA ALA A 83 -3.09 11.77 0.04
C ALA A 83 -4.31 11.56 -0.87
N GLU A 84 -5.43 12.15 -0.51
CA GLU A 84 -6.68 12.06 -1.25
C GLU A 84 -7.14 13.47 -1.68
N ILE A 85 -7.48 13.60 -2.97
CA ILE A 85 -8.10 14.81 -3.52
C ILE A 85 -9.61 14.66 -3.38
N VAL A 86 -10.21 15.48 -2.52
CA VAL A 86 -11.62 15.34 -2.11
C VAL A 86 -12.52 16.45 -2.61
N SER A 87 -12.01 17.35 -3.43
CA SER A 87 -12.84 18.38 -4.07
C SER A 87 -12.39 18.70 -5.49
N LYS A 88 -13.30 19.28 -6.28
CA LYS A 88 -13.00 19.78 -7.63
C LYS A 88 -12.00 20.94 -7.64
N GLU A 89 -11.79 21.58 -6.50
CA GLU A 89 -10.89 22.72 -6.31
C GLU A 89 -9.52 22.31 -5.79
N GLY A 90 -9.27 20.98 -5.65
CA GLY A 90 -7.98 20.44 -5.24
C GLY A 90 -7.75 20.41 -3.73
N LEU A 91 -8.83 20.33 -2.91
CA LEU A 91 -8.66 20.08 -1.48
C LEU A 91 -8.03 18.72 -1.28
N VAL A 92 -6.89 18.66 -0.60
CA VAL A 92 -6.10 17.47 -0.33
C VAL A 92 -6.19 17.11 1.15
N LEU A 93 -6.50 15.87 1.44
CA LEU A 93 -6.41 15.30 2.79
C LEU A 93 -5.19 14.39 2.87
N THR A 94 -4.45 14.46 3.98
CA THR A 94 -3.33 13.58 4.25
C THR A 94 -3.04 13.52 5.75
N ASN A 95 -2.07 12.71 6.16
CA ASN A 95 -1.66 12.64 7.56
C ASN A 95 -0.77 13.83 7.95
N HIS A 96 -0.88 14.28 9.21
CA HIS A 96 -0.09 15.39 9.73
C HIS A 96 1.42 15.22 9.51
N HIS A 97 1.96 14.00 9.76
CA HIS A 97 3.39 13.75 9.59
C HIS A 97 3.87 13.91 8.13
N CYS A 98 2.98 13.75 7.16
CA CYS A 98 3.31 13.96 5.74
C CYS A 98 3.48 15.45 5.39
N GLY A 99 2.74 16.32 6.07
CA GLY A 99 2.82 17.77 5.91
C GLY A 99 3.78 18.46 6.89
N TYR A 100 4.34 17.74 7.85
CA TYR A 100 5.08 18.31 8.98
C TYR A 100 6.17 19.30 8.57
N ASN A 101 7.04 18.93 7.65
CA ASN A 101 8.13 19.79 7.20
C ASN A 101 7.63 21.06 6.49
N ALA A 102 6.57 20.94 5.70
CA ALA A 102 5.96 22.08 5.03
C ALA A 102 5.30 23.05 6.02
N ILE A 103 4.63 22.50 7.05
CA ILE A 103 4.05 23.32 8.12
C ILE A 103 5.16 24.00 8.92
N ALA A 104 6.25 23.30 9.23
CA ALA A 104 7.42 23.85 9.91
C ALA A 104 8.08 24.99 9.11
N GLU A 105 8.22 24.82 7.78
CA GLU A 105 8.80 25.83 6.88
C GLU A 105 7.96 27.12 6.82
N LEU A 106 6.64 26.99 6.95
CA LEU A 106 5.72 28.12 6.96
C LEU A 106 5.56 28.77 8.35
N SER A 107 6.02 28.10 9.41
CA SER A 107 5.95 28.61 10.78
C SER A 107 7.06 29.63 11.08
N THR A 108 6.74 30.58 11.93
CA THR A 108 7.71 31.55 12.49
C THR A 108 7.69 31.50 14.01
N ALA A 109 8.57 32.27 14.67
CA ALA A 109 8.56 32.38 16.14
C ALA A 109 7.24 33.00 16.64
N GLU A 110 6.65 33.90 15.89
CA GLU A 110 5.39 34.62 16.21
C GLU A 110 4.15 33.82 15.81
N GLN A 111 4.28 32.94 14.81
CA GLN A 111 3.16 32.15 14.25
C GLN A 111 3.58 30.68 14.13
N ASN A 112 3.42 29.95 15.21
CA ASN A 112 3.81 28.52 15.25
C ASN A 112 2.66 27.61 14.80
N TYR A 113 2.52 27.40 13.48
CA TYR A 113 1.46 26.57 12.92
C TYR A 113 1.55 25.08 13.29
N LEU A 114 2.73 24.59 13.66
CA LEU A 114 2.86 23.21 14.18
C LEU A 114 2.18 23.05 15.55
N LYS A 115 2.23 24.10 16.38
CA LYS A 115 1.66 24.08 17.72
C LYS A 115 0.20 24.51 17.71
N ASP A 116 -0.08 25.61 17.03
CA ASP A 116 -1.36 26.32 17.13
C ASP A 116 -2.34 25.92 16.02
N GLY A 117 -1.86 25.21 15.00
CA GLY A 117 -2.62 24.89 13.79
C GLY A 117 -2.77 26.12 12.87
N PHE A 118 -3.38 25.88 11.71
CA PHE A 118 -3.71 26.93 10.76
C PHE A 118 -5.01 26.57 10.03
N TRP A 119 -5.86 27.54 9.87
CA TRP A 119 -7.08 27.42 9.07
C TRP A 119 -7.25 28.65 8.20
N ALA A 120 -7.14 28.50 6.88
CA ALA A 120 -7.42 29.54 5.92
C ALA A 120 -8.92 29.86 5.92
N LYS A 121 -9.30 31.12 6.09
CA LYS A 121 -10.70 31.57 6.05
C LYS A 121 -11.27 31.54 4.63
N ASP A 122 -10.42 31.74 3.67
CA ASP A 122 -10.72 31.72 2.23
C ASP A 122 -9.46 31.34 1.45
N LYS A 123 -9.58 31.17 0.13
CA LYS A 123 -8.47 30.77 -0.75
C LYS A 123 -7.32 31.76 -0.81
N THR A 124 -7.59 33.05 -0.57
CA THR A 124 -6.53 34.07 -0.60
C THR A 124 -5.65 34.04 0.64
N ALA A 125 -6.18 33.47 1.73
CA ALA A 125 -5.47 33.27 2.99
C ALA A 125 -4.67 31.95 3.03
N GLU A 126 -4.77 31.07 2.00
CA GLU A 126 -4.02 29.83 1.95
C GLU A 126 -2.52 30.09 1.84
N LEU A 127 -1.75 29.38 2.67
CA LEU A 127 -0.30 29.43 2.65
C LEU A 127 0.25 28.41 1.64
N LYS A 128 1.13 28.84 0.75
CA LYS A 128 1.70 27.97 -0.29
C LYS A 128 3.05 27.43 0.15
N PRO A 129 3.17 26.12 0.39
CA PRO A 129 4.46 25.48 0.59
C PRO A 129 5.32 25.57 -0.67
N LYS A 130 6.65 25.71 -0.51
CA LYS A 130 7.57 25.92 -1.65
C LYS A 130 7.84 24.65 -2.44
N SER A 131 7.80 23.48 -1.78
CA SER A 131 8.34 22.24 -2.32
C SER A 131 7.35 21.07 -2.37
N LEU A 132 6.06 21.26 -2.02
CA LEU A 132 5.07 20.21 -2.08
C LEU A 132 4.59 19.94 -3.50
N TYR A 133 4.44 18.67 -3.82
CA TYR A 133 3.87 18.19 -5.07
C TYR A 133 3.06 16.93 -4.86
N VAL A 134 2.17 16.65 -5.80
CA VAL A 134 1.45 15.38 -5.88
C VAL A 134 1.76 14.68 -7.19
N ARG A 135 1.77 13.35 -7.17
CA ARG A 135 1.86 12.52 -8.37
C ARG A 135 0.60 11.68 -8.50
N PHE A 136 -0.03 11.78 -9.64
CA PHE A 136 -1.19 10.98 -9.98
C PHE A 136 -0.74 9.62 -10.51
N PHE A 137 -1.41 8.57 -10.07
CA PHE A 137 -1.21 7.23 -10.59
C PHE A 137 -1.94 7.09 -11.92
N VAL A 138 -1.20 6.99 -13.01
CA VAL A 138 -1.78 6.91 -14.36
C VAL A 138 -2.23 5.48 -14.64
N ARG A 139 -1.28 4.53 -14.66
CA ARG A 139 -1.54 3.11 -14.92
C ARG A 139 -0.41 2.23 -14.42
N MET A 140 -0.70 0.93 -14.36
CA MET A 140 0.26 -0.14 -14.13
C MET A 140 0.12 -1.17 -15.24
N ASP A 141 1.24 -1.61 -15.79
CA ASP A 141 1.30 -2.61 -16.85
C ASP A 141 2.20 -3.78 -16.41
N ASP A 142 1.80 -5.00 -16.73
CA ASP A 142 2.65 -6.18 -16.55
C ASP A 142 3.64 -6.31 -17.72
N VAL A 143 4.90 -6.09 -17.42
CA VAL A 143 6.01 -6.17 -18.40
C VAL A 143 6.84 -7.45 -18.28
N SER A 144 6.40 -8.40 -17.44
CA SER A 144 7.13 -9.65 -17.15
C SER A 144 7.47 -10.42 -18.42
N LYS A 145 6.50 -10.62 -19.33
CA LYS A 145 6.72 -11.33 -20.59
C LYS A 145 7.81 -10.69 -21.44
N ARG A 146 7.84 -9.36 -21.52
CA ARG A 146 8.84 -8.62 -22.27
C ARG A 146 10.23 -8.82 -21.69
N ILE A 147 10.38 -8.65 -20.37
CA ILE A 147 11.67 -8.78 -19.69
C ILE A 147 12.16 -10.24 -19.73
N LEU A 148 11.30 -11.19 -19.35
CA LEU A 148 11.67 -12.61 -19.28
C LEU A 148 11.99 -13.22 -20.65
N SER A 149 11.45 -12.68 -21.74
CA SER A 149 11.81 -13.13 -23.10
C SER A 149 13.27 -12.85 -23.48
N LYS A 150 13.98 -12.00 -22.74
CA LYS A 150 15.38 -11.64 -22.99
C LYS A 150 16.38 -12.49 -22.19
N VAL A 151 15.91 -13.30 -21.27
CA VAL A 151 16.74 -14.16 -20.42
C VAL A 151 16.48 -15.64 -20.69
N ASN A 152 17.46 -16.49 -20.38
CA ASN A 152 17.34 -17.95 -20.52
C ASN A 152 18.15 -18.67 -19.44
N ASP A 153 17.91 -19.98 -19.29
CA ASP A 153 18.50 -20.81 -18.22
C ASP A 153 20.02 -21.05 -18.36
N LYS A 154 20.63 -20.66 -19.50
CA LYS A 154 22.08 -20.79 -19.72
C LYS A 154 22.86 -19.57 -19.21
N MET A 155 22.18 -18.49 -18.89
CA MET A 155 22.80 -17.27 -18.36
C MET A 155 23.20 -17.49 -16.90
N THR A 156 24.37 -16.95 -16.53
CA THR A 156 24.73 -16.78 -15.14
C THR A 156 23.81 -15.76 -14.49
N GLU A 157 23.73 -15.74 -13.16
CA GLU A 157 22.93 -14.78 -12.41
C GLU A 157 23.33 -13.33 -12.74
N GLU A 158 24.61 -13.07 -12.87
CA GLU A 158 25.15 -11.75 -13.20
C GLU A 158 24.72 -11.31 -14.62
N GLU A 159 24.85 -12.19 -15.61
CA GLU A 159 24.40 -11.91 -16.99
C GLU A 159 22.90 -11.68 -17.05
N ARG A 160 22.11 -12.52 -16.35
CA ARG A 160 20.67 -12.39 -16.24
C ARG A 160 20.29 -11.04 -15.66
N ASN A 161 20.88 -10.65 -14.53
CA ASN A 161 20.61 -9.38 -13.87
C ASN A 161 20.96 -8.17 -14.76
N LYS A 162 22.08 -8.23 -15.47
CA LYS A 162 22.49 -7.18 -16.41
C LYS A 162 21.48 -6.99 -17.53
N VAL A 163 21.00 -8.08 -18.13
CA VAL A 163 20.00 -8.04 -19.21
C VAL A 163 18.67 -7.49 -18.68
N ILE A 164 18.22 -7.92 -17.51
CA ILE A 164 17.01 -7.41 -16.86
C ILE A 164 17.11 -5.90 -16.62
N GLN A 165 18.21 -5.41 -16.06
CA GLN A 165 18.39 -3.97 -15.79
C GLN A 165 18.45 -3.14 -17.07
N GLN A 166 19.05 -3.66 -18.13
CA GLN A 166 19.05 -3.00 -19.44
C GLN A 166 17.64 -2.88 -20.03
N GLU A 167 16.85 -3.95 -19.96
CA GLU A 167 15.48 -3.93 -20.46
C GLU A 167 14.56 -3.03 -19.63
N ILE A 168 14.73 -3.02 -18.30
CA ILE A 168 14.05 -2.08 -17.41
C ILE A 168 14.34 -0.64 -17.85
N ALA A 169 15.60 -0.27 -18.03
CA ALA A 169 15.97 1.08 -18.44
C ALA A 169 15.38 1.49 -19.81
N LEU A 170 15.28 0.54 -20.75
CA LEU A 170 14.62 0.76 -22.03
C LEU A 170 13.13 1.01 -21.87
N ILE A 171 12.43 0.19 -21.09
CA ILE A 171 10.99 0.35 -20.82
C ILE A 171 10.71 1.70 -20.18
N GLU A 172 11.48 2.08 -19.16
CA GLU A 172 11.33 3.36 -18.45
C GLU A 172 11.56 4.54 -19.40
N LYS A 173 12.56 4.47 -20.26
CA LYS A 173 12.86 5.51 -21.25
C LYS A 173 11.77 5.63 -22.32
N GLU A 174 11.30 4.52 -22.88
CA GLU A 174 10.28 4.50 -23.93
C GLU A 174 8.95 5.08 -23.46
N ASN A 175 8.57 4.84 -22.20
CA ASN A 175 7.28 5.24 -21.65
C ASN A 175 7.30 6.59 -20.91
N ASN A 176 8.45 7.24 -20.79
CA ASN A 176 8.60 8.55 -20.13
C ASN A 176 7.96 9.69 -20.91
N GLU A 177 7.73 9.53 -22.23
CA GLU A 177 7.18 10.54 -23.14
C GLU A 177 7.86 11.92 -23.01
N GLY A 178 9.20 11.93 -23.01
CA GLY A 178 9.97 13.17 -22.94
C GLY A 178 9.92 13.88 -21.56
N GLY A 179 9.66 13.13 -20.50
CA GLY A 179 9.59 13.66 -19.12
C GLY A 179 8.18 13.96 -18.64
N LYS A 180 7.15 13.67 -19.43
CA LYS A 180 5.75 13.85 -19.05
C LYS A 180 5.35 12.92 -17.92
N TYR A 181 5.87 11.69 -17.93
CA TYR A 181 5.59 10.69 -16.90
C TYR A 181 6.84 10.27 -16.13
N THR A 182 6.66 9.99 -14.87
CA THR A 182 7.65 9.24 -14.09
C THR A 182 7.31 7.76 -14.22
N VAL A 183 8.15 7.01 -14.92
CA VAL A 183 7.99 5.57 -15.12
C VAL A 183 8.94 4.83 -14.20
N SER A 184 8.49 3.75 -13.59
CA SER A 184 9.31 2.90 -12.71
C SER A 184 8.90 1.45 -12.89
N VAL A 185 9.85 0.61 -13.28
CA VAL A 185 9.67 -0.84 -13.34
C VAL A 185 10.18 -1.46 -12.05
N ARG A 186 9.35 -2.27 -11.40
CA ARG A 186 9.67 -2.90 -10.12
C ARG A 186 9.44 -4.40 -10.17
N PRO A 187 10.38 -5.22 -9.72
CA PRO A 187 10.14 -6.64 -9.52
C PRO A 187 9.24 -6.84 -8.30
N PHE A 188 8.29 -7.76 -8.42
CA PHE A 188 7.51 -8.26 -7.31
C PHE A 188 7.96 -9.68 -6.99
N PHE A 189 7.75 -10.11 -5.75
CA PHE A 189 8.14 -11.45 -5.28
C PHE A 189 9.60 -11.81 -5.60
N GLN A 190 10.52 -10.83 -5.46
CA GLN A 190 11.95 -10.98 -5.81
C GLN A 190 12.21 -11.32 -7.29
N GLY A 191 11.26 -11.01 -8.18
CA GLY A 191 11.37 -11.26 -9.61
C GLY A 191 10.94 -12.67 -10.02
N ASN A 192 10.21 -13.38 -9.17
CA ASN A 192 9.62 -14.69 -9.48
C ASN A 192 8.22 -14.55 -10.06
#